data_df904ed9b026991bb4208cbe3ca2dd66
#
_entry.id   df904ed9b026991bb4208cbe3ca2dd66
#
_cell.length_a   1.000
_cell.length_b   1.000
_cell.length_c   1.000
_cell.angle_alpha   90.00
_cell.angle_beta   90.00
_cell.angle_gamma   90.00
#
_symmetry.space_group_name_H-M   'P 1'
#
loop_
_entity.id
_entity.type
_entity.pdbx_description
1 polymer ?
#
loop_
_entity_poly.entity_id
_entity_poly.type
_entity_poly.pdbx_seq_one_letter_code
_entity_poly.pdbx_strand_id
1 'polypeptide(L)'
;MFKGHFLLASIVLLLMVGCGKKSGMKDAKVGTTSQLNLEEGSYSIIKEKSEFKWTGKELTSETHTGILFLKEGIINIDSNGMIEGKVVIDMASINVTDLQGEWKDKLEGHLKNPDFFDVEKFPTAFITFQSTKKPNKENKINLDGELTIKDITHPLSFTADLLNTKPFLKAQAVLSFDRSKYDVRFRSGKFFENLGDKLILDEIDIDIILAFQ
;
A
#
# COMPACT_ATOMS: atom_id res chain seq x y z
N MET A 1 59.29 -58.45 -24.76
CA MET A 1 60.00 -58.07 -26.01
C MET A 1 59.44 -56.75 -26.47
N PHE A 2 60.36 -55.81 -26.79
CA PHE A 2 60.16 -54.39 -27.26
C PHE A 2 59.82 -53.41 -26.17
N LYS A 3 60.71 -52.67 -25.65
CA LYS A 3 61.57 -51.48 -25.91
C LYS A 3 60.85 -50.36 -26.61
N GLY A 4 60.77 -49.18 -25.98
CA GLY A 4 60.45 -47.94 -26.66
C GLY A 4 60.39 -46.72 -25.73
N HIS A 5 61.53 -46.16 -25.51
CA HIS A 5 62.01 -44.78 -25.54
C HIS A 5 61.25 -43.71 -24.79
N PHE A 6 61.93 -43.23 -23.74
CA PHE A 6 61.77 -41.93 -23.08
C PHE A 6 61.98 -40.77 -24.08
N LEU A 7 61.12 -39.80 -24.10
CA LEU A 7 61.46 -38.49 -24.61
C LEU A 7 61.06 -37.46 -23.55
N LEU A 8 62.07 -36.89 -22.92
CA LEU A 8 61.93 -35.69 -22.11
C LEU A 8 61.57 -34.49 -23.01
N ALA A 9 60.44 -33.83 -22.79
CA ALA A 9 60.22 -32.54 -23.34
C ALA A 9 60.20 -31.54 -22.20
N SER A 10 61.20 -30.71 -22.13
CA SER A 10 61.33 -29.57 -21.23
C SER A 10 60.30 -28.50 -21.65
N ILE A 11 59.30 -28.25 -20.80
CA ILE A 11 58.40 -27.11 -20.99
C ILE A 11 58.92 -25.93 -20.16
N VAL A 12 59.41 -24.94 -20.88
CA VAL A 12 59.78 -23.63 -20.35
C VAL A 12 58.51 -22.92 -19.81
N LEU A 13 58.51 -22.69 -18.50
CA LEU A 13 57.45 -21.94 -17.83
C LEU A 13 57.63 -20.43 -18.06
N LEU A 14 56.90 -19.87 -19.02
CA LEU A 14 56.87 -18.45 -19.29
C LEU A 14 55.92 -17.79 -18.29
N LEU A 15 56.46 -17.11 -17.27
CA LEU A 15 55.71 -16.28 -16.35
C LEU A 15 55.19 -15.03 -17.07
N MET A 16 53.95 -15.05 -17.54
CA MET A 16 53.24 -13.88 -17.98
C MET A 16 52.67 -13.15 -16.76
N VAL A 17 53.29 -12.07 -16.36
CA VAL A 17 52.74 -11.10 -15.41
C VAL A 17 51.62 -10.38 -16.13
N GLY A 18 50.39 -10.87 -15.98
CA GLY A 18 49.20 -10.21 -16.42
C GLY A 18 48.82 -9.10 -15.43
N CYS A 19 49.06 -7.86 -15.83
CA CYS A 19 48.57 -6.67 -15.14
C CYS A 19 47.04 -6.65 -15.21
N GLY A 20 46.35 -7.19 -14.19
CA GLY A 20 44.89 -7.18 -14.07
C GLY A 20 44.40 -5.74 -13.87
N LYS A 21 43.85 -5.13 -14.91
CA LYS A 21 43.01 -3.94 -14.78
C LYS A 21 41.85 -4.27 -13.84
N LYS A 22 41.86 -3.71 -12.64
CA LYS A 22 40.65 -3.62 -11.79
C LYS A 22 39.60 -2.88 -12.59
N SER A 23 38.62 -3.63 -13.08
CA SER A 23 37.35 -3.08 -13.55
C SER A 23 36.67 -2.44 -12.32
N GLY A 24 36.76 -1.13 -12.21
CA GLY A 24 36.01 -0.39 -11.23
C GLY A 24 34.52 -0.61 -11.53
N MET A 25 33.84 -1.33 -10.67
CA MET A 25 32.39 -1.28 -10.57
C MET A 25 32.06 0.20 -10.35
N LYS A 26 31.52 0.82 -11.39
CA LYS A 26 30.90 2.14 -11.25
C LYS A 26 29.72 1.94 -10.31
N ASP A 27 29.82 2.49 -9.10
CA ASP A 27 28.71 2.64 -8.21
C ASP A 27 27.57 3.24 -9.02
N ALA A 28 26.47 2.49 -9.15
CA ALA A 28 25.26 3.02 -9.72
C ALA A 28 24.87 4.21 -8.85
N LYS A 29 24.93 5.41 -9.41
CA LYS A 29 24.43 6.61 -8.77
C LYS A 29 22.98 6.29 -8.39
N VAL A 30 22.72 6.13 -7.10
CA VAL A 30 21.37 6.22 -6.55
C VAL A 30 20.82 7.56 -7.07
N GLY A 31 19.84 7.46 -7.95
CA GLY A 31 19.26 8.66 -8.55
C GLY A 31 18.75 9.56 -7.42
N THR A 32 19.30 10.75 -7.36
CA THR A 32 18.83 11.77 -6.40
C THR A 32 17.38 12.07 -6.80
N THR A 33 16.43 11.57 -6.04
CA THR A 33 15.02 11.90 -6.22
C THR A 33 14.91 13.41 -6.02
N SER A 34 14.57 14.17 -7.06
CA SER A 34 14.36 15.61 -6.90
C SER A 34 13.18 15.83 -5.97
N GLN A 35 13.35 16.72 -5.01
CA GLN A 35 12.24 17.08 -4.11
C GLN A 35 11.11 17.70 -4.94
N LEU A 36 9.91 17.14 -4.78
CA LEU A 36 8.70 17.63 -5.43
C LEU A 36 8.24 18.93 -4.77
N ASN A 37 7.82 19.89 -5.57
CA ASN A 37 7.29 21.14 -5.07
C ASN A 37 5.76 21.07 -5.03
N LEU A 38 5.19 21.31 -3.87
CA LEU A 38 3.75 21.43 -3.66
C LEU A 38 3.35 22.89 -3.89
N GLU A 39 2.40 23.11 -4.76
CA GLU A 39 1.81 24.43 -5.01
C GLU A 39 0.64 24.65 -4.04
N GLU A 40 0.54 25.85 -3.48
CA GLU A 40 -0.59 26.26 -2.64
C GLU A 40 -1.89 26.16 -3.43
N GLY A 41 -2.95 25.62 -2.81
CA GLY A 41 -4.24 25.49 -3.48
C GLY A 41 -5.13 24.44 -2.87
N SER A 42 -6.34 24.37 -3.40
CA SER A 42 -7.34 23.34 -3.10
C SER A 42 -7.48 22.42 -4.31
N TYR A 43 -7.38 21.11 -4.07
CA TYR A 43 -7.33 20.10 -5.13
C TYR A 43 -8.42 19.05 -4.89
N SER A 44 -9.17 18.76 -5.94
CA SER A 44 -10.21 17.72 -5.91
C SER A 44 -9.69 16.39 -6.42
N ILE A 45 -10.23 15.30 -5.91
CA ILE A 45 -9.82 13.94 -6.31
C ILE A 45 -10.17 13.64 -7.77
N ILE A 46 -9.25 12.98 -8.47
CA ILE A 46 -9.49 12.37 -9.78
C ILE A 46 -9.76 10.88 -9.55
N LYS A 47 -11.03 10.51 -9.47
CA LYS A 47 -11.46 9.15 -9.10
C LYS A 47 -10.90 8.08 -10.03
N GLU A 48 -10.88 8.35 -11.33
CA GLU A 48 -10.43 7.42 -12.38
C GLU A 48 -8.92 7.17 -12.37
N LYS A 49 -8.17 7.97 -11.62
CA LYS A 49 -6.71 7.85 -11.43
C LYS A 49 -6.33 7.47 -10.01
N SER A 50 -7.33 7.23 -9.18
CA SER A 50 -7.17 6.85 -7.78
C SER A 50 -7.57 5.40 -7.58
N GLU A 51 -6.88 4.72 -6.67
CA GLU A 51 -7.13 3.31 -6.33
C GLU A 51 -7.21 3.17 -4.82
N PHE A 52 -8.14 2.34 -4.36
CA PHE A 52 -8.28 1.94 -2.97
C PHE A 52 -8.45 0.42 -2.92
N LYS A 53 -7.40 -0.28 -2.49
CA LYS A 53 -7.39 -1.74 -2.37
C LYS A 53 -7.40 -2.14 -0.91
N TRP A 54 -8.11 -3.21 -0.58
CA TRP A 54 -8.14 -3.81 0.75
C TRP A 54 -7.69 -5.26 0.70
N THR A 55 -7.11 -5.73 1.82
CA THR A 55 -6.73 -7.11 2.03
C THR A 55 -7.16 -7.53 3.43
N GLY A 56 -7.95 -8.60 3.50
CA GLY A 56 -8.34 -9.27 4.73
C GLY A 56 -7.81 -10.70 4.77
N LYS A 57 -7.51 -11.23 5.96
CA LYS A 57 -6.88 -12.54 6.13
C LYS A 57 -7.63 -13.38 7.14
N GLU A 58 -7.82 -14.67 6.85
CA GLU A 58 -8.17 -15.68 7.84
C GLU A 58 -6.92 -16.22 8.54
N LEU A 59 -7.08 -16.80 9.72
CA LEU A 59 -5.95 -17.32 10.51
C LEU A 59 -5.16 -18.41 9.75
N THR A 60 -5.82 -19.24 8.97
CA THR A 60 -5.26 -20.44 8.36
C THR A 60 -4.69 -20.28 6.96
N SER A 61 -4.71 -19.09 6.36
CA SER A 61 -4.07 -18.79 5.07
C SER A 61 -4.98 -18.25 3.96
N GLU A 62 -6.28 -18.25 4.09
CA GLU A 62 -7.11 -17.61 3.09
C GLU A 62 -6.98 -16.09 3.18
N THR A 63 -6.66 -15.50 2.05
CA THR A 63 -6.52 -14.05 1.92
C THR A 63 -7.51 -13.60 0.86
N HIS A 64 -8.37 -12.65 1.23
CA HIS A 64 -9.28 -12.02 0.30
C HIS A 64 -8.83 -10.59 0.00
N THR A 65 -8.97 -10.19 -1.25
CA THR A 65 -8.62 -8.86 -1.72
C THR A 65 -9.76 -8.26 -2.51
N GLY A 66 -9.81 -6.93 -2.50
CA GLY A 66 -10.79 -6.23 -3.30
C GLY A 66 -10.47 -4.75 -3.43
N ILE A 67 -11.40 -4.04 -4.06
CA ILE A 67 -11.32 -2.61 -4.27
C ILE A 67 -12.57 -1.93 -3.73
N LEU A 68 -12.42 -0.64 -3.44
CA LEU A 68 -13.51 0.29 -3.14
C LEU A 68 -13.36 1.53 -4.03
N PHE A 69 -14.47 2.12 -4.41
CA PHE A 69 -14.45 3.38 -5.14
C PHE A 69 -14.50 4.57 -4.19
N LEU A 70 -13.88 5.65 -4.62
CA LEU A 70 -13.87 6.89 -3.87
C LEU A 70 -15.06 7.74 -4.33
N LYS A 71 -15.82 8.26 -3.36
CA LYS A 71 -17.00 9.10 -3.61
C LYS A 71 -16.61 10.55 -3.79
N GLU A 72 -15.78 11.05 -2.89
CA GLU A 72 -15.33 12.44 -2.83
C GLU A 72 -13.91 12.48 -2.26
N GLY A 73 -13.20 13.55 -2.55
CA GLY A 73 -11.89 13.82 -1.94
C GLY A 73 -11.45 15.23 -2.23
N ILE A 74 -10.92 15.88 -1.22
CA ILE A 74 -10.34 17.21 -1.30
C ILE A 74 -9.10 17.25 -0.44
N ILE A 75 -8.08 17.96 -0.93
CA ILE A 75 -6.93 18.37 -0.14
C ILE A 75 -6.71 19.86 -0.29
N ASN A 76 -6.23 20.49 0.76
CA ASN A 76 -5.77 21.86 0.78
C ASN A 76 -4.27 21.87 1.09
N ILE A 77 -3.52 22.63 0.33
CA ILE A 77 -2.09 22.84 0.53
C ILE A 77 -1.92 24.32 0.86
N ASP A 78 -1.36 24.61 2.03
CA ASP A 78 -1.11 26.00 2.44
C ASP A 78 0.21 26.56 1.84
N SER A 79 0.43 27.86 2.02
CA SER A 79 1.63 28.56 1.57
C SER A 79 2.93 28.02 2.18
N ASN A 80 2.85 27.24 3.25
CA ASN A 80 3.96 26.55 3.86
C ASN A 80 4.18 25.14 3.29
N GLY A 81 3.31 24.65 2.40
CA GLY A 81 3.34 23.29 1.86
C GLY A 81 2.84 22.24 2.85
N MET A 82 2.04 22.63 3.85
CA MET A 82 1.33 21.72 4.73
C MET A 82 0.04 21.28 4.04
N ILE A 83 -0.31 20.02 4.23
CA ILE A 83 -1.49 19.40 3.61
C ILE A 83 -2.51 19.07 4.68
N GLU A 84 -3.76 19.36 4.40
CA GLU A 84 -4.93 18.80 5.09
C GLU A 84 -5.90 18.25 4.06
N GLY A 85 -6.69 17.24 4.43
CA GLY A 85 -7.63 16.68 3.48
C GLY A 85 -8.66 15.73 4.08
N LYS A 86 -9.62 15.40 3.22
CA LYS A 86 -10.64 14.40 3.49
C LYS A 86 -10.89 13.57 2.23
N VAL A 87 -11.02 12.27 2.41
CA VAL A 87 -11.41 11.33 1.35
C VAL A 87 -12.60 10.52 1.84
N VAL A 88 -13.64 10.44 1.03
CA VAL A 88 -14.87 9.68 1.29
C VAL A 88 -14.89 8.44 0.41
N ILE A 89 -15.10 7.30 1.03
CA ILE A 89 -15.12 5.98 0.42
C ILE A 89 -16.58 5.52 0.28
N ASP A 90 -16.93 5.00 -0.88
CA ASP A 90 -18.24 4.40 -1.13
C ASP A 90 -18.24 2.95 -0.67
N MET A 91 -18.83 2.66 0.48
CA MET A 91 -18.91 1.31 1.04
C MET A 91 -19.83 0.38 0.24
N ALA A 92 -20.78 0.92 -0.51
CA ALA A 92 -21.64 0.13 -1.40
C ALA A 92 -20.86 -0.45 -2.58
N SER A 93 -19.72 0.14 -2.92
CA SER A 93 -18.84 -0.26 -4.02
C SER A 93 -17.89 -1.41 -3.68
N ILE A 94 -17.99 -2.04 -2.51
CA ILE A 94 -17.17 -3.21 -2.15
C ILE A 94 -17.20 -4.22 -3.30
N ASN A 95 -16.02 -4.49 -3.87
CA ASN A 95 -15.83 -5.36 -5.01
C ASN A 95 -14.65 -6.30 -4.72
N VAL A 96 -14.94 -7.59 -4.57
CA VAL A 96 -13.96 -8.66 -4.35
C VAL A 96 -13.25 -8.97 -5.67
N THR A 97 -11.93 -9.10 -5.66
CA THR A 97 -11.12 -9.26 -6.87
C THR A 97 -10.41 -10.60 -7.01
N ASP A 98 -10.32 -11.36 -5.93
CA ASP A 98 -9.67 -12.69 -5.89
C ASP A 98 -10.65 -13.86 -6.12
N LEU A 99 -11.96 -13.62 -6.06
CA LEU A 99 -12.99 -14.62 -6.30
C LEU A 99 -13.82 -14.29 -7.54
N GLN A 100 -14.54 -15.30 -8.06
CA GLN A 100 -15.44 -15.16 -9.21
C GLN A 100 -16.78 -15.88 -8.94
N GLY A 101 -17.81 -15.48 -9.72
CA GLY A 101 -19.14 -16.09 -9.68
C GLY A 101 -19.77 -16.08 -8.29
N GLU A 102 -20.47 -17.15 -7.95
CA GLU A 102 -21.26 -17.26 -6.71
C GLU A 102 -20.46 -17.01 -5.43
N TRP A 103 -19.17 -17.40 -5.38
CA TRP A 103 -18.33 -17.18 -4.21
C TRP A 103 -18.01 -15.69 -4.00
N LYS A 104 -17.77 -14.97 -5.09
CA LYS A 104 -17.62 -13.52 -5.06
C LYS A 104 -18.89 -12.85 -4.53
N ASP A 105 -20.04 -13.19 -5.11
CA ASP A 105 -21.34 -12.60 -4.73
C ASP A 105 -21.68 -12.86 -3.26
N LYS A 106 -21.38 -14.07 -2.76
CA LYS A 106 -21.56 -14.43 -1.36
C LYS A 106 -20.68 -13.61 -0.43
N LEU A 107 -19.39 -13.45 -0.77
CA LEU A 107 -18.46 -12.67 0.08
C LEU A 107 -18.85 -11.19 0.07
N GLU A 108 -19.12 -10.60 -1.11
CA GLU A 108 -19.57 -9.21 -1.21
C GLU A 108 -20.87 -8.95 -0.45
N GLY A 109 -21.85 -9.85 -0.59
CA GLY A 109 -23.09 -9.78 0.16
C GLY A 109 -22.85 -9.83 1.67
N HIS A 110 -21.94 -10.70 2.13
CA HIS A 110 -21.60 -10.80 3.54
C HIS A 110 -20.88 -9.56 4.06
N LEU A 111 -19.90 -9.04 3.33
CA LEU A 111 -19.19 -7.81 3.71
C LEU A 111 -20.13 -6.59 3.83
N LYS A 112 -21.20 -6.57 3.04
CA LYS A 112 -22.20 -5.48 3.06
C LYS A 112 -23.25 -5.62 4.17
N ASN A 113 -23.42 -6.80 4.76
CA ASN A 113 -24.43 -7.10 5.77
C ASN A 113 -24.16 -6.42 7.14
N PRO A 114 -25.20 -6.36 8.03
CA PRO A 114 -25.07 -5.84 9.39
C PRO A 114 -23.98 -6.52 10.25
N ASP A 115 -23.67 -7.79 10.00
CA ASP A 115 -22.60 -8.54 10.67
C ASP A 115 -21.19 -7.97 10.42
N PHE A 116 -21.05 -7.23 9.31
CA PHE A 116 -19.80 -6.66 8.88
C PHE A 116 -19.88 -5.12 8.82
N PHE A 117 -19.99 -4.54 7.63
CA PHE A 117 -19.94 -3.09 7.46
C PHE A 117 -21.31 -2.41 7.51
N ASP A 118 -22.42 -3.18 7.47
CA ASP A 118 -23.79 -2.65 7.52
C ASP A 118 -24.00 -1.49 6.54
N VAL A 119 -23.68 -1.76 5.28
CA VAL A 119 -23.54 -0.74 4.23
C VAL A 119 -24.87 -0.02 3.92
N GLU A 120 -25.99 -0.68 4.16
CA GLU A 120 -27.32 -0.06 4.01
C GLU A 120 -27.48 1.12 4.99
N LYS A 121 -27.01 0.94 6.23
CA LYS A 121 -27.07 1.97 7.27
C LYS A 121 -25.88 2.94 7.20
N PHE A 122 -24.69 2.42 6.86
CA PHE A 122 -23.42 3.17 6.81
C PHE A 122 -22.83 3.12 5.40
N PRO A 123 -23.38 3.84 4.42
CA PRO A 123 -22.99 3.74 3.02
C PRO A 123 -21.62 4.37 2.72
N THR A 124 -21.03 5.07 3.69
CA THR A 124 -19.73 5.74 3.52
C THR A 124 -18.82 5.53 4.70
N ALA A 125 -17.52 5.40 4.41
CA ALA A 125 -16.43 5.58 5.36
C ALA A 125 -15.59 6.79 4.91
N PHE A 126 -14.79 7.37 5.80
CA PHE A 126 -13.93 8.49 5.41
C PHE A 126 -12.68 8.58 6.25
N ILE A 127 -11.65 9.13 5.64
CA ILE A 127 -10.38 9.47 6.27
C ILE A 127 -10.21 10.98 6.23
N THR A 128 -9.98 11.60 7.39
CA THR A 128 -9.45 12.96 7.48
C THR A 128 -7.99 12.89 7.84
N PHE A 129 -7.18 13.83 7.36
CA PHE A 129 -5.76 13.84 7.66
C PHE A 129 -5.16 15.23 7.53
N GLN A 130 -4.06 15.44 8.24
CA GLN A 130 -3.23 16.64 8.13
C GLN A 130 -1.76 16.25 8.21
N SER A 131 -0.91 16.97 7.50
CA SER A 131 0.53 16.75 7.59
C SER A 131 1.10 17.37 8.86
N THR A 132 2.02 16.65 9.50
CA THR A 132 2.72 17.14 10.69
C THR A 132 3.92 18.01 10.33
N LYS A 133 4.45 17.84 9.12
CA LYS A 133 5.59 18.55 8.55
C LYS A 133 5.48 18.58 7.04
N LYS A 134 6.25 19.45 6.40
CA LYS A 134 6.46 19.40 4.94
C LYS A 134 7.03 18.05 4.50
N PRO A 135 6.83 17.67 3.22
CA PRO A 135 7.50 16.50 2.64
C PRO A 135 9.01 16.57 2.86
N ASN A 136 9.60 15.44 3.20
CA ASN A 136 11.04 15.32 3.35
C ASN A 136 11.74 15.28 1.97
N LYS A 137 13.08 15.15 1.97
CA LYS A 137 13.89 15.07 0.74
C LYS A 137 13.61 13.84 -0.13
N GLU A 138 12.96 12.83 0.44
CA GLU A 138 12.54 11.60 -0.23
C GLU A 138 11.09 11.68 -0.72
N ASN A 139 10.47 12.87 -0.64
CA ASN A 139 9.07 13.10 -0.97
C ASN A 139 8.07 12.33 -0.08
N LYS A 140 8.48 11.97 1.14
CA LYS A 140 7.61 11.34 2.13
C LYS A 140 6.99 12.40 3.03
N ILE A 141 5.72 12.18 3.34
CA ILE A 141 4.95 13.06 4.21
C ILE A 141 4.28 12.23 5.33
N ASN A 142 4.46 12.64 6.57
CA ASN A 142 3.77 12.04 7.71
C ASN A 142 2.43 12.75 7.91
N LEU A 143 1.39 11.96 8.02
CA LEU A 143 0.01 12.39 8.14
C LEU A 143 -0.58 11.82 9.43
N ASP A 144 -1.17 12.70 10.23
CA ASP A 144 -2.00 12.34 11.37
C ASP A 144 -3.45 12.65 11.00
N GLY A 145 -4.35 11.76 11.36
CA GLY A 145 -5.74 11.89 10.98
C GLY A 145 -6.66 10.95 11.74
N GLU A 146 -7.82 10.73 11.18
CA GLU A 146 -8.86 9.88 11.74
C GLU A 146 -9.51 9.05 10.64
N LEU A 147 -9.77 7.77 10.95
CA LEU A 147 -10.59 6.90 10.13
C LEU A 147 -11.95 6.73 10.78
N THR A 148 -13.02 6.93 10.03
CA THR A 148 -14.39 6.70 10.45
C THR A 148 -15.04 5.60 9.63
N ILE A 149 -15.50 4.54 10.30
CA ILE A 149 -16.27 3.43 9.72
C ILE A 149 -17.46 3.17 10.66
N LYS A 150 -18.65 2.95 10.14
CA LYS A 150 -19.89 2.71 10.91
C LYS A 150 -20.13 3.82 11.97
N ASP A 151 -19.87 5.08 11.62
CA ASP A 151 -19.94 6.26 12.51
C ASP A 151 -19.02 6.20 13.76
N ILE A 152 -18.08 5.25 13.79
CA ILE A 152 -17.07 5.14 14.84
C ILE A 152 -15.76 5.70 14.30
N THR A 153 -15.14 6.60 15.05
CA THR A 153 -13.92 7.30 14.66
C THR A 153 -12.77 6.91 15.56
N HIS A 154 -11.62 6.59 14.93
CA HIS A 154 -10.37 6.34 15.64
C HIS A 154 -9.19 7.07 14.98
N PRO A 155 -8.18 7.45 15.77
CA PRO A 155 -6.95 8.04 15.25
C PRO A 155 -6.24 7.10 14.28
N LEU A 156 -5.65 7.69 13.22
CA LEU A 156 -4.88 7.00 12.20
C LEU A 156 -3.67 7.85 11.83
N SER A 157 -2.46 7.31 12.01
CA SER A 157 -1.22 7.95 11.56
C SER A 157 -0.55 7.09 10.49
N PHE A 158 -0.12 7.70 9.40
CA PHE A 158 0.50 7.00 8.28
C PHE A 158 1.49 7.90 7.53
N THR A 159 2.30 7.27 6.69
CA THR A 159 3.21 7.99 5.78
C THR A 159 2.72 7.82 4.35
N ALA A 160 2.67 8.91 3.60
CA ALA A 160 2.42 8.89 2.17
C ALA A 160 3.69 9.23 1.39
N ASP A 161 3.89 8.58 0.26
CA ASP A 161 4.91 8.90 -0.73
C ASP A 161 4.29 9.76 -1.83
N LEU A 162 4.81 10.97 -2.03
CA LEU A 162 4.45 11.81 -3.17
C LEU A 162 5.13 11.27 -4.42
N LEU A 163 4.35 10.90 -5.42
CA LEU A 163 4.84 10.30 -6.66
C LEU A 163 5.12 11.35 -7.73
N ASN A 164 4.25 12.34 -7.86
CA ASN A 164 4.37 13.48 -8.77
C ASN A 164 3.44 14.62 -8.34
N THR A 165 3.73 15.81 -8.84
CA THR A 165 2.90 17.00 -8.64
C THR A 165 2.30 17.54 -9.96
N LYS A 166 2.79 17.07 -11.11
CA LYS A 166 2.33 17.44 -12.46
C LYS A 166 2.20 16.20 -13.34
N PRO A 167 1.21 16.09 -14.25
CA PRO A 167 0.16 17.08 -14.54
C PRO A 167 -0.94 17.15 -13.46
N PHE A 168 -0.92 16.29 -12.47
CA PHE A 168 -1.78 16.25 -11.29
C PHE A 168 -0.96 15.75 -10.09
N LEU A 169 -1.36 16.13 -8.88
CA LEU A 169 -0.74 15.61 -7.66
C LEU A 169 -1.10 14.14 -7.50
N LYS A 170 -0.12 13.28 -7.28
CA LYS A 170 -0.31 11.85 -7.02
C LYS A 170 0.50 11.42 -5.81
N ALA A 171 -0.15 10.70 -4.91
CA ALA A 171 0.46 10.12 -3.72
C ALA A 171 0.02 8.68 -3.53
N GLN A 172 0.85 7.89 -2.82
CA GLN A 172 0.51 6.54 -2.39
C GLN A 172 0.75 6.38 -0.89
N ALA A 173 -0.02 5.50 -0.27
CA ALA A 173 0.17 5.09 1.11
C ALA A 173 -0.23 3.64 1.30
N VAL A 174 0.45 2.97 2.24
CA VAL A 174 0.03 1.68 2.78
C VAL A 174 -0.25 1.91 4.25
N LEU A 175 -1.40 1.46 4.69
CA LEU A 175 -1.83 1.56 6.08
C LEU A 175 -2.62 0.32 6.48
N SER A 176 -2.76 0.10 7.77
CA SER A 176 -3.63 -0.94 8.30
C SER A 176 -4.49 -0.40 9.43
N PHE A 177 -5.63 -1.04 9.66
CA PHE A 177 -6.50 -0.73 10.77
C PHE A 177 -7.11 -1.99 11.37
N ASP A 178 -7.47 -1.91 12.64
CA ASP A 178 -8.15 -2.96 13.38
C ASP A 178 -9.67 -2.80 13.25
N ARG A 179 -10.31 -3.66 12.44
CA ARG A 179 -11.75 -3.64 12.17
C ARG A 179 -12.62 -3.80 13.42
N SER A 180 -12.12 -4.49 14.44
CA SER A 180 -12.87 -4.72 15.67
C SER A 180 -13.16 -3.43 16.44
N LYS A 181 -12.33 -2.38 16.26
CA LYS A 181 -12.55 -1.07 16.85
C LYS A 181 -13.75 -0.33 16.26
N TYR A 182 -14.19 -0.74 15.07
CA TYR A 182 -15.32 -0.15 14.33
C TYR A 182 -16.58 -1.04 14.40
N ASP A 183 -16.68 -1.87 15.42
CA ASP A 183 -17.80 -2.79 15.62
C ASP A 183 -18.05 -3.76 14.45
N VAL A 184 -16.97 -4.14 13.74
CA VAL A 184 -16.98 -5.19 12.73
C VAL A 184 -16.57 -6.48 13.42
N ARG A 185 -17.58 -7.26 13.90
CA ARG A 185 -17.37 -8.32 14.89
C ARG A 185 -17.20 -9.71 14.29
N PHE A 186 -17.74 -9.96 13.11
CA PHE A 186 -17.86 -11.30 12.55
C PHE A 186 -16.53 -12.08 12.62
N ARG A 187 -16.55 -13.23 13.30
CA ARG A 187 -15.39 -14.12 13.51
C ARG A 187 -14.12 -13.43 14.03
N SER A 188 -14.24 -12.34 14.76
CA SER A 188 -13.13 -11.71 15.46
C SER A 188 -12.88 -12.40 16.80
N GLY A 189 -11.63 -12.75 17.08
CA GLY A 189 -11.22 -13.36 18.34
C GLY A 189 -11.40 -12.45 19.57
N LYS A 190 -11.72 -11.16 19.37
CA LYS A 190 -12.04 -10.24 20.47
C LYS A 190 -13.48 -10.36 20.95
N PHE A 191 -14.37 -10.89 20.11
CA PHE A 191 -15.79 -11.01 20.42
C PHE A 191 -16.27 -12.45 20.55
N PHE A 192 -15.55 -13.40 19.96
CA PHE A 192 -15.95 -14.81 19.95
C PHE A 192 -14.81 -15.72 20.35
N GLU A 193 -15.12 -16.72 21.16
CA GLU A 193 -14.19 -17.77 21.57
C GLU A 193 -14.33 -19.01 20.67
N ASN A 194 -13.32 -19.87 20.69
CA ASN A 194 -13.33 -21.19 20.03
C ASN A 194 -13.57 -21.16 18.50
N LEU A 195 -13.12 -20.10 17.84
CA LEU A 195 -13.28 -19.95 16.39
C LEU A 195 -12.41 -20.93 15.59
N GLY A 196 -11.27 -21.37 16.16
CA GLY A 196 -10.31 -22.23 15.46
C GLY A 196 -9.92 -21.64 14.11
N ASP A 197 -9.95 -22.46 13.08
CA ASP A 197 -9.57 -22.08 11.72
C ASP A 197 -10.51 -21.05 11.06
N LYS A 198 -11.65 -20.79 11.68
CA LYS A 198 -12.63 -19.82 11.16
C LYS A 198 -12.37 -18.38 11.64
N LEU A 199 -11.33 -18.18 12.42
CA LEU A 199 -10.97 -16.85 12.90
C LEU A 199 -10.51 -15.96 11.73
N ILE A 200 -11.09 -14.77 11.63
CA ILE A 200 -10.67 -13.73 10.69
C ILE A 200 -9.82 -12.71 11.46
N LEU A 201 -8.62 -12.44 10.98
CA LEU A 201 -7.75 -11.45 11.59
C LEU A 201 -8.44 -10.07 11.63
N ASP A 202 -8.20 -9.34 12.70
CA ASP A 202 -8.82 -8.02 12.86
C ASP A 202 -8.08 -6.92 12.10
N GLU A 203 -6.84 -7.14 11.74
CA GLU A 203 -6.05 -6.21 10.94
C GLU A 203 -6.44 -6.32 9.46
N ILE A 204 -6.83 -5.19 8.89
CA ILE A 204 -7.13 -5.03 7.46
C ILE A 204 -6.06 -4.13 6.88
N ASP A 205 -5.39 -4.61 5.83
CA ASP A 205 -4.39 -3.83 5.09
C ASP A 205 -5.07 -3.03 3.97
N ILE A 206 -4.63 -1.80 3.77
CA ILE A 206 -5.13 -0.89 2.73
C ILE A 206 -3.96 -0.33 1.93
N ASP A 207 -4.03 -0.49 0.61
CA ASP A 207 -3.15 0.14 -0.36
C ASP A 207 -3.92 1.25 -1.07
N ILE A 208 -3.43 2.47 -0.98
CA ILE A 208 -4.10 3.65 -1.54
C ILE A 208 -3.18 4.34 -2.54
N ILE A 209 -3.73 4.68 -3.69
CA ILE A 209 -3.14 5.63 -4.63
C ILE A 209 -4.19 6.72 -4.85
N LEU A 210 -3.85 7.97 -4.56
CA LEU A 210 -4.74 9.11 -4.77
C LEU A 210 -4.13 10.07 -5.79
N ALA A 211 -4.99 10.58 -6.67
CA ALA A 211 -4.66 11.61 -7.63
C ALA A 211 -5.61 12.81 -7.45
N PHE A 212 -5.06 14.04 -7.48
CA PHE A 212 -5.79 15.29 -7.25
C PHE A 212 -5.44 16.34 -8.30
N GLN A 213 -6.41 17.17 -8.66
CA GLN A 213 -6.26 18.31 -9.57
C GLN A 213 -7.03 19.53 -9.09
#